data_11960e8c6d74b66129a4389a968a2da5
#
_entry.id   11960e8c6d74b66129a4389a968a2da5
#
_cell.length_a   1.000
_cell.length_b   1.000
_cell.length_c   1.000
_cell.angle_alpha   90.00
_cell.angle_beta   90.00
_cell.angle_gamma   90.00
#
_symmetry.space_group_name_H-M   'P 1'
#
loop_
_entity.id
_entity.type
_entity.pdbx_description
1 polymer ?
#
loop_
_entity_poly.entity_id
_entity_poly.type
_entity_poly.pdbx_seq_one_letter_code
_entity_poly.pdbx_strand_id
1 'polypeptide(L)'
;MPSVKEGRVTKLKAKRPRTTTRRVSNKIPLVEQTNALSIDDFIAQYVTPPTQLGDPAKNGATDQPTPSQDQQQQDMSPTPRVDIYSAATISAADLEACLDLIEETSNEAYSASPAGWSRTKKRKEMKLPDMKYLILRDTPNDSGDSSGQVPGEKKSDADDNKPLSPPPKESDESIPSTGAGSPNVLGFLSFMVTYEDGKEVVYCYEIHLSPAARGRGVGRLLMGQMEGIGRAVGLEKSMLTVFKSNEIARRFYARLGYGVDEYSPRPRMLRNGTIKDVDYLILSKVLKL
;
A
#
# COMPACT_ATOMS: atom_id res chain seq x y z
N MET A 1 -0.47 2.58 12.33
CA MET A 1 -1.68 3.40 12.10
C MET A 1 -2.75 2.95 13.05
N PRO A 2 -3.47 3.83 13.79
CA PRO A 2 -4.65 3.38 14.48
C PRO A 2 -5.63 2.84 13.43
N SER A 3 -6.07 1.59 13.63
CA SER A 3 -7.17 1.03 12.86
C SER A 3 -8.32 2.02 12.91
N VAL A 4 -8.83 2.40 11.75
CA VAL A 4 -10.06 3.17 11.68
C VAL A 4 -11.08 2.36 12.44
N LYS A 5 -11.54 2.86 13.59
CA LYS A 5 -12.39 2.10 14.49
C LYS A 5 -13.56 1.50 13.72
N GLU A 6 -13.88 0.24 13.99
CA GLU A 6 -15.02 -0.54 13.47
C GLU A 6 -16.37 0.21 13.44
N GLY A 7 -16.47 1.40 14.00
CA GLY A 7 -17.66 2.24 14.00
C GLY A 7 -17.72 3.30 12.91
N ARG A 8 -16.63 3.59 12.20
CA ARG A 8 -16.60 4.74 11.31
C ARG A 8 -16.91 4.42 9.85
N VAL A 9 -16.44 3.27 9.38
CA VAL A 9 -16.69 2.83 8.00
C VAL A 9 -18.08 2.19 7.83
N THR A 10 -18.66 1.64 8.91
CA THR A 10 -19.88 0.82 8.78
C THR A 10 -21.17 1.48 9.25
N LYS A 11 -21.16 2.71 9.80
CA LYS A 11 -22.36 3.28 10.44
C LYS A 11 -22.73 4.71 10.09
N LEU A 12 -22.40 5.19 8.93
CA LEU A 12 -23.10 6.34 8.41
C LEU A 12 -24.14 5.87 7.37
N LYS A 13 -25.24 5.26 7.84
CA LYS A 13 -26.52 5.49 7.19
C LYS A 13 -26.78 6.99 7.31
N ALA A 14 -26.34 7.74 6.30
CA ALA A 14 -26.68 9.13 6.14
C ALA A 14 -28.19 9.23 6.23
N LYS A 15 -28.72 9.96 7.23
CA LYS A 15 -30.09 10.44 7.22
C LYS A 15 -30.22 11.27 5.96
N ARG A 16 -30.92 10.74 4.96
CA ARG A 16 -31.27 11.46 3.74
C ARG A 16 -31.93 12.80 4.13
N PRO A 17 -31.43 13.95 3.66
CA PRO A 17 -32.19 15.19 3.75
C PRO A 17 -33.44 15.03 2.90
N ARG A 18 -34.58 15.50 3.43
CA ARG A 18 -35.87 15.51 2.72
C ARG A 18 -35.72 16.33 1.44
N THR A 19 -35.88 15.67 0.33
CA THR A 19 -35.76 16.16 -1.03
C THR A 19 -36.79 17.22 -1.36
N THR A 20 -36.35 18.39 -1.76
CA THR A 20 -36.99 19.20 -2.79
C THR A 20 -36.66 18.58 -4.14
N THR A 21 -37.70 18.31 -4.92
CA THR A 21 -37.70 17.68 -6.24
C THR A 21 -36.81 18.46 -7.23
N ARG A 22 -35.55 18.10 -7.32
CA ARG A 22 -34.65 18.47 -8.42
C ARG A 22 -34.46 17.20 -9.25
N ARG A 23 -34.66 17.29 -10.57
CA ARG A 23 -34.43 16.20 -11.52
C ARG A 23 -33.11 15.52 -11.18
N VAL A 24 -33.19 14.33 -10.61
CA VAL A 24 -32.02 13.52 -10.30
C VAL A 24 -31.52 12.97 -11.64
N SER A 25 -30.34 13.43 -12.08
CA SER A 25 -29.62 12.71 -13.11
C SER A 25 -29.27 11.33 -12.53
N ASN A 26 -29.61 10.26 -13.24
CA ASN A 26 -29.38 8.86 -12.85
C ASN A 26 -27.86 8.49 -12.91
N LYS A 27 -26.98 9.43 -12.55
CA LYS A 27 -25.53 9.22 -12.57
C LYS A 27 -25.15 8.54 -11.26
N ILE A 28 -24.57 7.36 -11.35
CA ILE A 28 -23.98 6.64 -10.20
C ILE A 28 -22.96 7.58 -9.55
N PRO A 29 -22.96 7.74 -8.21
CA PRO A 29 -21.98 8.57 -7.52
C PRO A 29 -20.54 8.11 -7.82
N LEU A 30 -19.58 9.03 -7.74
CA LEU A 30 -18.21 8.82 -8.19
C LEU A 30 -17.49 7.68 -7.45
N VAL A 31 -17.68 7.57 -6.14
CA VAL A 31 -17.08 6.52 -5.32
C VAL A 31 -17.57 5.14 -5.74
N GLU A 32 -18.89 4.98 -5.88
CA GLU A 32 -19.53 3.73 -6.30
C GLU A 32 -19.13 3.35 -7.74
N GLN A 33 -19.07 4.35 -8.63
CA GLN A 33 -18.63 4.15 -10.01
C GLN A 33 -17.17 3.66 -10.04
N THR A 34 -16.29 4.27 -9.25
CA THR A 34 -14.88 3.92 -9.18
C THR A 34 -14.66 2.54 -8.57
N ASN A 35 -15.39 2.22 -7.50
CA ASN A 35 -15.24 0.93 -6.80
C ASN A 35 -15.90 -0.24 -7.53
N ALA A 36 -16.80 0.02 -8.49
CA ALA A 36 -17.39 -1.02 -9.36
C ALA A 36 -16.44 -1.50 -10.48
N LEU A 37 -15.34 -0.80 -10.75
CA LEU A 37 -14.37 -1.20 -11.78
C LEU A 37 -13.61 -2.47 -11.37
N SER A 38 -13.27 -3.28 -12.38
CA SER A 38 -12.24 -4.29 -12.21
C SER A 38 -10.89 -3.62 -11.90
N ILE A 39 -9.93 -4.35 -11.32
CA ILE A 39 -8.63 -3.75 -11.03
C ILE A 39 -7.90 -3.33 -12.32
N ASP A 40 -8.06 -4.08 -13.40
CA ASP A 40 -7.43 -3.78 -14.68
C ASP A 40 -8.01 -2.50 -15.31
N ASP A 41 -9.35 -2.35 -15.29
CA ASP A 41 -10.02 -1.13 -15.75
C ASP A 41 -9.66 0.08 -14.87
N PHE A 42 -9.57 -0.13 -13.55
CA PHE A 42 -9.12 0.90 -12.62
C PHE A 42 -7.71 1.37 -12.93
N ILE A 43 -6.77 0.44 -13.16
CA ILE A 43 -5.38 0.76 -13.53
C ILE A 43 -5.36 1.51 -14.86
N ALA A 44 -6.03 1.00 -15.88
CA ALA A 44 -6.05 1.60 -17.21
C ALA A 44 -6.60 3.03 -17.21
N GLN A 45 -7.58 3.31 -16.33
CA GLN A 45 -8.26 4.60 -16.28
C GLN A 45 -7.58 5.64 -15.38
N TYR A 46 -6.99 5.23 -14.25
CA TYR A 46 -6.55 6.14 -13.21
C TYR A 46 -5.07 6.09 -12.84
N VAL A 47 -4.33 5.11 -13.34
CA VAL A 47 -2.92 4.97 -13.02
C VAL A 47 -2.07 5.47 -14.17
N THR A 48 -1.39 6.59 -13.95
CA THR A 48 -0.43 7.10 -14.94
C THR A 48 0.86 6.28 -14.86
N PRO A 49 1.40 5.79 -16.00
CA PRO A 49 2.70 5.13 -16.01
C PRO A 49 3.79 6.02 -15.40
N PRO A 50 4.77 5.45 -14.68
CA PRO A 50 5.79 6.21 -13.95
C PRO A 50 6.66 7.14 -14.82
N THR A 51 6.66 6.96 -16.13
CA THR A 51 7.47 7.74 -17.08
C THR A 51 6.98 9.18 -17.30
N GLN A 52 5.83 9.58 -16.75
CA GLN A 52 5.25 10.93 -16.97
C GLN A 52 5.18 11.81 -15.71
N LEU A 53 5.70 11.36 -14.59
CA LEU A 53 5.86 12.21 -13.42
C LEU A 53 7.15 13.04 -13.56
N GLY A 54 7.10 14.02 -14.47
CA GLY A 54 8.11 15.08 -14.56
C GLY A 54 8.18 15.84 -13.25
N ASP A 55 9.39 16.06 -12.74
CA ASP A 55 9.65 16.93 -11.59
C ASP A 55 9.02 18.31 -11.79
N PRO A 56 8.14 18.81 -10.91
CA PRO A 56 7.54 20.13 -11.06
C PRO A 56 8.47 21.28 -10.68
N ALA A 57 9.79 21.09 -10.60
CA ALA A 57 10.73 22.09 -10.12
C ALA A 57 11.89 22.38 -11.10
N LYS A 58 11.59 22.61 -12.40
CA LYS A 58 12.55 23.30 -13.31
C LYS A 58 11.80 24.13 -14.33
N ASN A 59 11.23 25.23 -13.90
CA ASN A 59 10.96 26.38 -14.76
C ASN A 59 11.67 27.60 -14.16
N GLY A 60 12.75 27.99 -14.78
CA GLY A 60 13.40 29.27 -14.52
C GLY A 60 14.92 29.20 -14.53
N ALA A 61 15.54 29.33 -15.69
CA ALA A 61 16.61 30.24 -16.03
C ALA A 61 17.44 29.70 -17.18
N THR A 62 17.38 30.41 -18.26
CA THR A 62 18.31 30.44 -19.40
C THR A 62 19.72 30.72 -18.91
N ASP A 63 20.69 29.82 -19.17
CA ASP A 63 22.03 30.22 -19.66
C ASP A 63 22.78 28.96 -20.10
N GLN A 64 23.31 28.99 -21.33
CA GLN A 64 24.25 28.01 -21.82
C GLN A 64 25.65 28.25 -21.20
N PRO A 65 26.41 27.18 -20.90
CA PRO A 65 27.68 27.06 -21.61
C PRO A 65 28.08 25.60 -21.98
N THR A 66 28.70 25.47 -23.11
CA THR A 66 29.72 24.55 -23.65
C THR A 66 30.04 23.20 -22.93
N PRO A 67 30.28 22.15 -23.71
CA PRO A 67 30.40 20.76 -23.25
C PRO A 67 31.80 20.46 -22.72
N SER A 68 31.87 20.00 -21.48
CA SER A 68 33.03 19.27 -20.98
C SER A 68 32.63 17.80 -20.85
N GLN A 69 33.31 16.95 -21.61
CA GLN A 69 33.23 15.50 -21.53
C GLN A 69 33.92 15.06 -20.23
N ASP A 70 33.12 14.73 -19.25
CA ASP A 70 33.52 13.85 -18.16
C ASP A 70 32.40 12.85 -17.92
N GLN A 71 32.78 11.57 -18.05
CA GLN A 71 31.94 10.41 -17.95
C GLN A 71 31.33 10.31 -16.55
N GLN A 72 30.11 10.81 -16.38
CA GLN A 72 29.28 10.42 -15.24
C GLN A 72 28.71 9.04 -15.56
N GLN A 73 29.34 8.01 -14.99
CA GLN A 73 28.67 6.73 -14.75
C GLN A 73 27.42 7.04 -13.93
N GLN A 74 26.26 7.12 -14.59
CA GLN A 74 24.97 7.10 -13.94
C GLN A 74 24.88 5.74 -13.23
N ASP A 75 24.96 5.79 -11.92
CA ASP A 75 24.62 4.67 -11.04
C ASP A 75 23.16 4.29 -11.32
N MET A 76 22.98 3.31 -12.21
CA MET A 76 21.68 2.74 -12.57
C MET A 76 21.22 1.80 -11.44
N SER A 77 20.97 2.37 -10.27
CA SER A 77 20.24 1.65 -9.22
C SER A 77 18.88 1.26 -9.79
N PRO A 78 18.51 -0.02 -9.77
CA PRO A 78 17.26 -0.49 -10.36
C PRO A 78 16.09 0.28 -9.77
N THR A 79 15.25 0.84 -10.64
CA THR A 79 14.07 1.59 -10.23
C THR A 79 13.08 0.62 -9.60
N PRO A 80 12.70 0.81 -8.33
CA PRO A 80 11.80 -0.12 -7.66
C PRO A 80 10.45 -0.20 -8.40
N ARG A 81 9.98 -1.41 -8.62
CA ARG A 81 8.69 -1.67 -9.28
C ARG A 81 7.56 -1.57 -8.27
N VAL A 82 6.47 -0.90 -8.66
CA VAL A 82 5.23 -0.82 -7.88
C VAL A 82 4.12 -1.54 -8.64
N ASP A 83 3.59 -2.61 -8.04
CA ASP A 83 2.45 -3.36 -8.54
C ASP A 83 1.16 -2.93 -7.84
N ILE A 84 0.03 -3.01 -8.53
CA ILE A 84 -1.27 -2.58 -8.02
C ILE A 84 -2.23 -3.77 -7.95
N TYR A 85 -2.89 -3.94 -6.80
CA TYR A 85 -3.85 -5.01 -6.56
C TYR A 85 -5.11 -4.46 -5.86
N SER A 86 -6.20 -5.20 -5.99
CA SER A 86 -7.37 -5.07 -5.11
C SER A 86 -7.34 -6.14 -4.02
N ALA A 87 -8.20 -6.03 -3.01
CA ALA A 87 -8.38 -7.06 -2.00
C ALA A 87 -8.78 -8.43 -2.60
N ALA A 88 -9.37 -8.43 -3.80
CA ALA A 88 -9.76 -9.65 -4.51
C ALA A 88 -8.61 -10.27 -5.31
N THR A 89 -7.62 -9.49 -5.74
CA THR A 89 -6.54 -9.94 -6.64
C THR A 89 -5.18 -10.06 -5.97
N ILE A 90 -4.99 -9.49 -4.78
CA ILE A 90 -3.76 -9.66 -4.00
C ILE A 90 -3.58 -11.13 -3.62
N SER A 91 -2.38 -11.67 -3.80
CA SER A 91 -2.07 -13.05 -3.39
C SER A 91 -2.11 -13.19 -1.85
N ALA A 92 -2.41 -14.38 -1.36
CA ALA A 92 -2.38 -14.66 0.07
C ALA A 92 -0.97 -14.41 0.66
N ALA A 93 0.08 -14.77 -0.09
CA ALA A 93 1.45 -14.57 0.31
C ALA A 93 1.82 -13.08 0.42
N ASP A 94 1.43 -12.25 -0.56
CA ASP A 94 1.65 -10.81 -0.50
C ASP A 94 0.89 -10.15 0.64
N LEU A 95 -0.36 -10.57 0.88
CA LEU A 95 -1.15 -10.05 1.99
C LEU A 95 -0.51 -10.36 3.35
N GLU A 96 0.01 -11.58 3.53
CA GLU A 96 0.73 -11.96 4.76
C GLU A 96 2.04 -11.17 4.89
N ALA A 97 2.81 -10.99 3.81
CA ALA A 97 4.02 -10.16 3.83
C ALA A 97 3.72 -8.70 4.20
N CYS A 98 2.60 -8.14 3.72
CA CYS A 98 2.14 -6.81 4.15
C CYS A 98 1.77 -6.78 5.64
N LEU A 99 1.12 -7.83 6.15
CA LEU A 99 0.80 -7.96 7.59
C LEU A 99 2.07 -8.06 8.45
N ASP A 100 3.08 -8.81 7.99
CA ASP A 100 4.38 -8.92 8.67
C ASP A 100 5.06 -7.56 8.75
N LEU A 101 5.04 -6.77 7.67
CA LEU A 101 5.58 -5.40 7.67
C LEU A 101 4.82 -4.47 8.65
N ILE A 102 3.49 -4.59 8.77
CA ILE A 102 2.74 -3.82 9.77
C ILE A 102 3.19 -4.21 11.18
N GLU A 103 3.28 -5.52 11.45
CA GLU A 103 3.67 -6.04 12.75
C GLU A 103 5.09 -5.61 13.12
N GLU A 104 6.05 -5.75 12.21
CA GLU A 104 7.44 -5.33 12.40
C GLU A 104 7.56 -3.82 12.67
N THR A 105 6.83 -3.00 11.93
CA THR A 105 7.05 -1.54 11.94
C THR A 105 6.14 -0.76 12.89
N SER A 106 5.05 -1.35 13.36
CA SER A 106 4.00 -0.62 14.10
C SER A 106 3.39 -1.38 15.28
N ASN A 107 3.79 -2.62 15.56
CA ASN A 107 3.24 -3.40 16.69
C ASN A 107 3.35 -2.66 18.03
N GLU A 108 4.48 -2.02 18.28
CA GLU A 108 4.70 -1.25 19.51
C GLU A 108 3.70 -0.09 19.65
N ALA A 109 3.52 0.68 18.57
CA ALA A 109 2.59 1.80 18.55
C ALA A 109 1.12 1.35 18.72
N TYR A 110 0.75 0.22 18.08
CA TYR A 110 -0.58 -0.37 18.27
C TYR A 110 -0.79 -0.90 19.69
N SER A 111 0.20 -1.57 20.25
CA SER A 111 0.13 -2.14 21.60
C SER A 111 0.01 -1.06 22.66
N ALA A 112 0.64 0.10 22.46
CA ALA A 112 0.52 1.27 23.33
C ALA A 112 -0.83 2.00 23.18
N SER A 113 -1.58 1.75 22.11
CA SER A 113 -2.90 2.36 21.85
C SER A 113 -4.00 1.61 22.61
N PRO A 114 -5.08 2.29 23.06
CA PRO A 114 -6.26 1.66 23.64
C PRO A 114 -6.93 0.59 22.74
N ALA A 115 -6.69 0.65 21.42
CA ALA A 115 -7.22 -0.33 20.48
C ALA A 115 -6.47 -1.67 20.53
N GLY A 116 -5.22 -1.68 20.98
CA GLY A 116 -4.33 -2.83 21.00
C GLY A 116 -3.96 -3.35 19.60
N TRP A 117 -3.01 -4.29 19.56
CA TRP A 117 -2.66 -5.01 18.34
C TRP A 117 -3.48 -6.29 18.21
N SER A 118 -3.98 -6.56 17.01
CA SER A 118 -4.62 -7.84 16.69
C SER A 118 -4.44 -8.14 15.19
N ARG A 119 -3.53 -9.07 14.90
CA ARG A 119 -3.26 -9.52 13.52
C ARG A 119 -4.53 -9.99 12.80
N THR A 120 -5.41 -10.73 13.50
CA THR A 120 -6.69 -11.21 12.93
C THR A 120 -7.62 -10.06 12.56
N LYS A 121 -7.75 -9.03 13.40
CA LYS A 121 -8.58 -7.86 13.11
C LYS A 121 -7.98 -7.06 11.95
N LYS A 122 -6.66 -6.87 11.94
CA LYS A 122 -5.97 -6.16 10.86
C LYS A 122 -6.11 -6.90 9.53
N ARG A 123 -5.96 -8.23 9.50
CA ARG A 123 -6.19 -9.04 8.29
C ARG A 123 -7.62 -8.89 7.75
N LYS A 124 -8.64 -8.82 8.63
CA LYS A 124 -10.04 -8.58 8.21
C LYS A 124 -10.22 -7.18 7.61
N GLU A 125 -9.59 -6.16 8.20
CA GLU A 125 -9.60 -4.80 7.68
C GLU A 125 -8.95 -4.72 6.30
N MET A 126 -7.78 -5.34 6.14
CA MET A 126 -7.07 -5.42 4.87
C MET A 126 -7.85 -6.15 3.76
N LYS A 127 -8.81 -7.00 4.10
CA LYS A 127 -9.70 -7.70 3.15
C LYS A 127 -11.02 -6.99 2.88
N LEU A 128 -11.16 -5.71 3.24
CA LEU A 128 -12.36 -4.95 2.88
C LEU A 128 -12.49 -4.88 1.33
N PRO A 129 -13.72 -5.00 0.77
CA PRO A 129 -13.94 -5.18 -0.66
C PRO A 129 -13.29 -4.09 -1.54
N ASP A 130 -13.34 -2.84 -1.09
CA ASP A 130 -12.85 -1.69 -1.86
C ASP A 130 -11.37 -1.36 -1.62
N MET A 131 -10.67 -2.17 -0.80
CA MET A 131 -9.27 -1.99 -0.50
C MET A 131 -8.40 -2.23 -1.74
N LYS A 132 -7.48 -1.31 -2.00
CA LYS A 132 -6.48 -1.38 -3.06
C LYS A 132 -5.07 -1.28 -2.47
N TYR A 133 -4.11 -1.86 -3.16
CA TYR A 133 -2.72 -1.97 -2.72
C TYR A 133 -1.76 -1.46 -3.78
N LEU A 134 -0.77 -0.69 -3.37
CA LEU A 134 0.47 -0.42 -4.09
C LEU A 134 1.57 -1.22 -3.39
N ILE A 135 2.14 -2.21 -4.05
CA ILE A 135 3.19 -3.09 -3.49
C ILE A 135 4.51 -2.77 -4.17
N LEU A 136 5.48 -2.35 -3.36
CA LEU A 136 6.84 -2.09 -3.80
C LEU A 136 7.65 -3.38 -3.76
N ARG A 137 8.26 -3.74 -4.90
CA ARG A 137 9.12 -4.91 -5.00
C ARG A 137 10.54 -4.53 -5.38
N ASP A 138 11.48 -5.37 -4.98
CA ASP A 138 12.82 -5.33 -5.54
C ASP A 138 12.76 -5.84 -6.99
N THR A 139 13.42 -5.14 -7.89
CA THR A 139 13.63 -5.69 -9.22
C THR A 139 14.75 -6.71 -9.12
N PRO A 140 14.53 -7.98 -9.49
CA PRO A 140 15.64 -8.91 -9.60
C PRO A 140 16.67 -8.28 -10.53
N ASN A 141 17.93 -8.21 -10.09
CA ASN A 141 19.02 -7.97 -11.02
C ASN A 141 19.00 -9.12 -12.02
N ASP A 142 18.53 -8.85 -13.24
CA ASP A 142 18.69 -9.74 -14.38
C ASP A 142 20.15 -9.67 -14.85
N SER A 143 21.06 -10.05 -13.96
CA SER A 143 22.41 -10.41 -14.31
C SER A 143 22.34 -11.83 -14.86
N GLY A 144 22.09 -11.90 -16.18
CA GLY A 144 22.09 -13.14 -16.94
C GLY A 144 23.39 -13.93 -16.70
N ASP A 145 23.30 -14.94 -15.87
CA ASP A 145 24.23 -16.06 -15.89
C ASP A 145 23.62 -17.19 -16.73
N SER A 146 23.76 -17.03 -18.05
CA SER A 146 23.56 -18.08 -19.02
C SER A 146 24.91 -18.79 -19.24
N SER A 147 25.44 -19.46 -18.25
CA SER A 147 26.50 -20.45 -18.48
C SER A 147 25.88 -21.85 -18.45
N GLY A 148 25.35 -22.23 -19.62
CA GLY A 148 25.07 -23.61 -19.94
C GLY A 148 26.32 -24.46 -19.85
N GLN A 149 26.40 -25.30 -18.84
CA GLN A 149 27.36 -26.40 -18.82
C GLN A 149 26.56 -27.71 -18.75
N VAL A 150 26.52 -28.37 -19.90
CA VAL A 150 26.04 -29.73 -20.07
C VAL A 150 27.16 -30.67 -19.59
N PRO A 151 26.96 -31.54 -18.61
CA PRO A 151 27.82 -32.69 -18.40
C PRO A 151 27.29 -33.91 -19.13
N GLY A 152 28.18 -34.48 -19.96
CA GLY A 152 27.94 -35.63 -20.81
C GLY A 152 27.59 -36.91 -20.09
N GLU A 153 26.91 -37.76 -20.84
CA GLU A 153 26.64 -39.16 -20.58
C GLU A 153 27.91 -39.96 -20.23
N LYS A 154 27.81 -40.81 -19.21
CA LYS A 154 28.53 -42.07 -19.13
C LYS A 154 27.59 -43.18 -18.70
N LYS A 155 27.40 -44.15 -19.66
CA LYS A 155 26.86 -45.45 -19.43
C LYS A 155 27.84 -46.32 -18.63
N SER A 156 27.34 -47.18 -17.72
CA SER A 156 27.82 -48.52 -17.48
C SER A 156 26.81 -49.31 -16.62
N ASP A 157 26.20 -50.28 -17.21
CA ASP A 157 25.99 -51.72 -16.97
C ASP A 157 25.69 -52.21 -15.54
N ALA A 158 24.52 -52.86 -15.47
CA ALA A 158 24.08 -54.07 -14.81
C ALA A 158 24.78 -54.62 -13.60
N ASP A 159 24.05 -54.97 -12.52
CA ASP A 159 23.88 -56.35 -12.09
C ASP A 159 22.71 -56.55 -11.14
N ASP A 160 22.12 -57.76 -11.27
CA ASP A 160 20.98 -58.35 -10.56
C ASP A 160 21.31 -58.72 -9.13
N ASN A 161 20.43 -58.57 -8.16
CA ASN A 161 19.89 -59.66 -7.33
C ASN A 161 19.02 -59.17 -6.15
N LYS A 162 17.92 -59.88 -5.98
CA LYS A 162 16.81 -59.84 -5.03
C LYS A 162 17.26 -60.16 -3.57
N PRO A 163 16.47 -59.91 -2.46
CA PRO A 163 15.03 -60.19 -2.32
C PRO A 163 14.15 -59.22 -1.50
N LEU A 164 12.86 -59.45 -1.57
CA LEU A 164 11.74 -58.79 -0.92
C LEU A 164 11.81 -58.76 0.61
N SER A 165 11.33 -57.63 1.17
CA SER A 165 10.74 -57.56 2.52
C SER A 165 9.68 -56.44 2.59
N PRO A 166 8.71 -56.47 3.55
CA PRO A 166 7.34 -56.00 3.43
C PRO A 166 7.18 -54.48 3.68
N PRO A 167 5.98 -53.86 3.41
CA PRO A 167 5.79 -52.46 3.40
C PRO A 167 5.76 -51.84 4.81
N PRO A 168 6.36 -50.69 5.04
CA PRO A 168 6.12 -49.91 6.23
C PRO A 168 4.90 -49.00 6.04
N LYS A 169 4.23 -48.81 7.13
CA LYS A 169 3.02 -48.04 7.40
C LYS A 169 3.12 -46.60 6.91
N GLU A 170 1.99 -46.13 6.45
CA GLU A 170 1.73 -44.72 6.16
C GLU A 170 2.25 -43.80 7.27
N SER A 171 3.22 -43.00 6.94
CA SER A 171 3.65 -41.83 7.70
C SER A 171 3.57 -40.63 6.79
N ASP A 172 2.66 -39.74 7.16
CA ASP A 172 2.65 -38.28 6.96
C ASP A 172 3.41 -37.81 5.72
N GLU A 173 2.66 -37.61 4.64
CA GLU A 173 3.15 -36.94 3.45
C GLU A 173 3.50 -35.49 3.79
N SER A 174 4.75 -35.25 4.16
CA SER A 174 5.38 -33.94 4.02
C SER A 174 5.41 -33.57 2.54
N ILE A 175 4.46 -32.76 2.13
CA ILE A 175 4.44 -32.08 0.85
C ILE A 175 5.79 -31.36 0.70
N PRO A 176 6.58 -31.65 -0.36
CA PRO A 176 7.78 -30.84 -0.62
C PRO A 176 7.31 -29.42 -0.91
N SER A 177 7.65 -28.49 -0.03
CA SER A 177 7.55 -27.07 -0.31
C SER A 177 8.47 -26.77 -1.48
N THR A 178 7.93 -26.83 -2.69
CA THR A 178 8.54 -26.17 -3.85
C THR A 178 8.73 -24.71 -3.45
N GLY A 179 9.99 -24.30 -3.32
CA GLY A 179 10.41 -22.96 -2.92
C GLY A 179 9.88 -21.89 -3.88
N ALA A 180 8.63 -21.47 -3.66
CA ALA A 180 8.18 -20.15 -4.04
C ALA A 180 8.88 -19.22 -3.05
N GLY A 181 9.95 -18.56 -3.49
CA GLY A 181 10.68 -17.59 -2.69
C GLY A 181 9.68 -16.63 -2.05
N SER A 182 9.88 -16.33 -0.77
CA SER A 182 9.08 -15.34 -0.04
C SER A 182 8.88 -14.12 -0.93
N PRO A 183 7.65 -13.60 -1.04
CA PRO A 183 7.39 -12.45 -1.88
C PRO A 183 8.31 -11.30 -1.44
N ASN A 184 9.12 -10.78 -2.37
CA ASN A 184 10.08 -9.71 -2.07
C ASN A 184 9.36 -8.37 -1.95
N VAL A 185 8.54 -8.22 -0.91
CA VAL A 185 7.81 -7.02 -0.60
C VAL A 185 8.69 -6.09 0.23
N LEU A 186 9.22 -5.05 -0.42
CA LEU A 186 10.03 -4.02 0.25
C LEU A 186 9.18 -2.99 0.99
N GLY A 187 7.92 -2.85 0.62
CA GLY A 187 6.98 -1.95 1.23
C GLY A 187 5.63 -1.98 0.54
N PHE A 188 4.64 -1.36 1.14
CA PHE A 188 3.32 -1.23 0.53
C PHE A 188 2.57 -0.01 1.05
N LEU A 189 1.55 0.38 0.29
CA LEU A 189 0.52 1.31 0.71
C LEU A 189 -0.85 0.70 0.38
N SER A 190 -1.78 0.69 1.36
CA SER A 190 -3.17 0.33 1.12
C SER A 190 -4.08 1.54 1.23
N PHE A 191 -5.09 1.62 0.34
CA PHE A 191 -5.99 2.76 0.26
C PHE A 191 -7.39 2.36 -0.22
N MET A 192 -8.35 3.22 0.03
CA MET A 192 -9.71 3.11 -0.51
C MET A 192 -10.14 4.44 -1.13
N VAL A 193 -10.98 4.37 -2.16
CA VAL A 193 -11.82 5.48 -2.62
C VAL A 193 -13.11 5.38 -1.82
N THR A 194 -13.43 6.41 -1.02
CA THR A 194 -14.50 6.34 -0.04
C THR A 194 -15.09 7.72 0.28
N TYR A 195 -16.06 7.74 1.17
CA TYR A 195 -16.61 8.96 1.76
C TYR A 195 -16.09 9.13 3.19
N GLU A 196 -15.57 10.32 3.49
CA GLU A 196 -15.31 10.77 4.86
C GLU A 196 -16.02 12.10 5.10
N ASP A 197 -16.87 12.14 6.13
CA ASP A 197 -17.70 13.28 6.50
C ASP A 197 -18.46 13.93 5.30
N GLY A 198 -18.93 13.08 4.39
CA GLY A 198 -19.70 13.47 3.20
C GLY A 198 -18.85 13.96 2.02
N LYS A 199 -17.52 13.88 2.11
CA LYS A 199 -16.56 14.21 1.04
C LYS A 199 -16.05 12.97 0.35
N GLU A 200 -15.89 13.04 -0.98
CA GLU A 200 -15.27 11.99 -1.79
C GLU A 200 -13.77 12.08 -1.67
N VAL A 201 -13.13 11.04 -1.10
CA VAL A 201 -11.72 11.07 -0.74
C VAL A 201 -10.99 9.79 -1.15
N VAL A 202 -9.67 9.90 -1.32
CA VAL A 202 -8.77 8.74 -1.25
C VAL A 202 -8.21 8.65 0.17
N TYR A 203 -8.42 7.53 0.84
CA TYR A 203 -7.99 7.31 2.21
C TYR A 203 -6.85 6.30 2.28
N CYS A 204 -5.69 6.73 2.76
CA CYS A 204 -4.57 5.84 3.05
C CYS A 204 -4.82 5.12 4.37
N TYR A 205 -4.96 3.79 4.31
CA TYR A 205 -5.14 2.94 5.50
C TYR A 205 -3.80 2.57 6.12
N GLU A 206 -2.86 2.12 5.31
CA GLU A 206 -1.54 1.72 5.76
C GLU A 206 -0.47 2.18 4.76
N ILE A 207 0.70 2.55 5.27
CA ILE A 207 1.93 2.68 4.49
C ILE A 207 3.10 2.19 5.35
N HIS A 208 3.75 1.14 4.89
CA HIS A 208 4.87 0.51 5.59
C HIS A 208 6.02 0.22 4.64
N LEU A 209 7.22 0.45 5.11
CA LEU A 209 8.46 0.22 4.37
C LEU A 209 9.40 -0.61 5.23
N SER A 210 9.99 -1.64 4.63
CA SER A 210 11.09 -2.37 5.25
C SER A 210 12.27 -1.43 5.57
N PRO A 211 13.12 -1.75 6.52
CA PRO A 211 14.31 -0.95 6.81
C PRO A 211 15.16 -0.66 5.55
N ALA A 212 15.30 -1.65 4.66
CA ALA A 212 16.08 -1.53 3.42
C ALA A 212 15.48 -0.52 2.41
N ALA A 213 14.17 -0.28 2.45
CA ALA A 213 13.49 0.65 1.55
C ALA A 213 13.42 2.09 2.10
N ARG A 214 13.73 2.30 3.39
CA ARG A 214 13.64 3.63 4.01
C ARG A 214 14.76 4.56 3.51
N GLY A 215 14.50 5.86 3.55
CA GLY A 215 15.46 6.88 3.13
C GLY A 215 15.65 7.02 1.61
N ARG A 216 15.10 6.12 0.79
CA ARG A 216 15.26 6.06 -0.67
C ARG A 216 14.16 6.81 -1.45
N GLY A 217 13.35 7.63 -0.79
CA GLY A 217 12.27 8.39 -1.45
C GLY A 217 11.01 7.58 -1.78
N VAL A 218 11.01 6.25 -1.60
CA VAL A 218 9.91 5.35 -2.00
C VAL A 218 8.59 5.62 -1.26
N GLY A 219 8.63 6.10 -0.03
CA GLY A 219 7.42 6.53 0.67
C GLY A 219 6.73 7.71 -0.02
N ARG A 220 7.53 8.67 -0.53
CA ARG A 220 7.02 9.79 -1.35
C ARG A 220 6.43 9.27 -2.67
N LEU A 221 7.08 8.29 -3.30
CA LEU A 221 6.59 7.66 -4.53
C LEU A 221 5.21 7.03 -4.32
N LEU A 222 5.05 6.18 -3.29
CA LEU A 222 3.77 5.52 -2.99
C LEU A 222 2.65 6.51 -2.69
N MET A 223 2.91 7.51 -1.83
CA MET A 223 1.94 8.58 -1.54
C MET A 223 1.61 9.38 -2.80
N GLY A 224 2.61 9.72 -3.61
CA GLY A 224 2.44 10.46 -4.86
C GLY A 224 1.56 9.71 -5.87
N GLN A 225 1.74 8.38 -6.00
CA GLN A 225 0.88 7.53 -6.84
C GLN A 225 -0.56 7.50 -6.35
N MET A 226 -0.79 7.29 -5.05
CA MET A 226 -2.14 7.33 -4.47
C MET A 226 -2.81 8.69 -4.68
N GLU A 227 -2.08 9.79 -4.45
CA GLU A 227 -2.60 11.15 -4.70
C GLU A 227 -2.88 11.38 -6.19
N GLY A 228 -2.03 10.86 -7.08
CA GLY A 228 -2.22 10.87 -8.53
C GLY A 228 -3.52 10.17 -8.94
N ILE A 229 -3.78 8.99 -8.40
CA ILE A 229 -5.03 8.26 -8.55
C ILE A 229 -6.21 9.10 -8.05
N GLY A 230 -6.11 9.68 -6.85
CA GLY A 230 -7.16 10.54 -6.30
C GLY A 230 -7.49 11.73 -7.20
N ARG A 231 -6.48 12.36 -7.80
CA ARG A 231 -6.67 13.45 -8.79
C ARG A 231 -7.30 12.96 -10.09
N ALA A 232 -6.85 11.82 -10.61
CA ALA A 232 -7.40 11.24 -11.85
C ALA A 232 -8.87 10.82 -11.70
N VAL A 233 -9.25 10.27 -10.54
CA VAL A 233 -10.64 9.99 -10.19
C VAL A 233 -11.45 11.28 -10.03
N GLY A 234 -10.83 12.39 -9.62
CA GLY A 234 -11.50 13.67 -9.34
C GLY A 234 -11.96 13.81 -7.90
N LEU A 235 -11.26 13.18 -6.93
CA LEU A 235 -11.58 13.24 -5.51
C LEU A 235 -11.20 14.59 -4.90
N GLU A 236 -11.89 14.98 -3.81
CA GLU A 236 -11.67 16.29 -3.18
C GLU A 236 -10.34 16.35 -2.43
N LYS A 237 -10.01 15.33 -1.67
CA LYS A 237 -8.81 15.30 -0.84
C LYS A 237 -8.26 13.87 -0.62
N SER A 238 -6.99 13.80 -0.29
CA SER A 238 -6.33 12.62 0.25
C SER A 238 -6.31 12.71 1.77
N MET A 239 -6.62 11.61 2.46
CA MET A 239 -6.73 11.55 3.91
C MET A 239 -5.98 10.36 4.49
N LEU A 240 -5.59 10.46 5.74
CA LEU A 240 -4.97 9.39 6.51
C LEU A 240 -5.14 9.62 8.01
N THR A 241 -4.88 8.56 8.78
CA THR A 241 -4.80 8.65 10.24
C THR A 241 -3.38 8.32 10.70
N VAL A 242 -2.86 9.09 11.66
CA VAL A 242 -1.52 8.90 12.23
C VAL A 242 -1.55 9.00 13.74
N PHE A 243 -0.79 8.14 14.45
CA PHE A 243 -0.61 8.28 15.89
C PHE A 243 0.06 9.61 16.24
N LYS A 244 -0.40 10.26 17.31
CA LYS A 244 0.23 11.50 17.80
C LYS A 244 1.68 11.27 18.22
N SER A 245 1.99 10.08 18.75
CA SER A 245 3.33 9.66 19.13
C SER A 245 4.28 9.42 17.96
N ASN A 246 3.76 9.15 16.74
CA ASN A 246 4.60 8.90 15.57
C ASN A 246 5.06 10.22 14.91
N GLU A 247 6.00 10.89 15.57
CA GLU A 247 6.53 12.17 15.08
C GLU A 247 7.25 12.08 13.75
N ILE A 248 7.89 10.95 13.46
CA ILE A 248 8.61 10.72 12.20
C ILE A 248 7.61 10.73 11.04
N ALA A 249 6.52 9.97 11.16
CA ALA A 249 5.47 9.94 10.15
C ALA A 249 4.75 11.29 10.03
N ARG A 250 4.48 11.96 11.15
CA ARG A 250 3.86 13.30 11.12
C ARG A 250 4.72 14.31 10.36
N ARG A 251 6.03 14.34 10.59
CA ARG A 251 6.98 15.19 9.85
C ARG A 251 7.05 14.80 8.37
N PHE A 252 7.00 13.51 8.07
CA PHE A 252 6.96 13.02 6.68
C PHE A 252 5.71 13.53 5.95
N TYR A 253 4.51 13.38 6.52
CA TYR A 253 3.27 13.84 5.91
C TYR A 253 3.21 15.37 5.79
N ALA A 254 3.71 16.11 6.79
CA ALA A 254 3.80 17.57 6.72
C ALA A 254 4.65 18.04 5.52
N ARG A 255 5.79 17.37 5.24
CA ARG A 255 6.61 17.67 4.05
C ARG A 255 5.92 17.32 2.72
N LEU A 256 4.92 16.44 2.74
CA LEU A 256 4.08 16.13 1.58
C LEU A 256 2.90 17.10 1.42
N GLY A 257 2.73 18.04 2.35
CA GLY A 257 1.66 19.04 2.32
C GLY A 257 0.37 18.61 3.02
N TYR A 258 0.41 17.57 3.87
CA TYR A 258 -0.72 17.21 4.72
C TYR A 258 -0.79 18.10 5.95
N GLY A 259 -1.99 18.59 6.25
CA GLY A 259 -2.32 19.29 7.49
C GLY A 259 -3.32 18.51 8.34
N VAL A 260 -3.54 18.98 9.57
CA VAL A 260 -4.58 18.40 10.44
C VAL A 260 -5.96 18.72 9.82
N ASP A 261 -6.74 17.67 9.57
CA ASP A 261 -8.08 17.80 8.98
C ASP A 261 -9.06 18.47 9.96
N GLU A 262 -10.04 19.19 9.41
CA GLU A 262 -11.09 19.86 10.19
C GLU A 262 -11.91 18.90 11.06
N TYR A 263 -12.05 17.64 10.62
CA TYR A 263 -12.76 16.57 11.33
C TYR A 263 -11.83 15.76 12.24
N SER A 264 -10.54 16.12 12.36
CA SER A 264 -9.64 15.48 13.32
C SER A 264 -10.18 15.68 14.74
N PRO A 265 -10.29 14.62 15.56
CA PRO A 265 -10.81 14.74 16.91
C PRO A 265 -10.00 15.71 17.75
N ARG A 266 -10.69 16.61 18.45
CA ARG A 266 -10.09 17.58 19.38
C ARG A 266 -10.25 17.09 20.82
N PRO A 267 -9.30 17.40 21.72
CA PRO A 267 -9.47 17.16 23.14
C PRO A 267 -10.76 17.81 23.65
N ARG A 268 -11.51 17.09 24.48
CA ARG A 268 -12.77 17.57 25.03
C ARG A 268 -12.78 17.44 26.55
N MET A 269 -13.04 18.53 27.25
CA MET A 269 -13.26 18.50 28.69
C MET A 269 -14.61 17.88 29.01
N LEU A 270 -14.64 16.89 29.88
CA LEU A 270 -15.84 16.25 30.41
C LEU A 270 -16.38 17.07 31.60
N ARG A 271 -17.66 16.82 31.98
CA ARG A 271 -18.31 17.50 33.10
C ARG A 271 -17.59 17.34 34.46
N ASN A 272 -16.83 16.25 34.62
CA ASN A 272 -16.02 15.96 35.80
C ASN A 272 -14.62 16.60 35.76
N GLY A 273 -14.34 17.48 34.79
CA GLY A 273 -13.03 18.13 34.65
C GLY A 273 -11.96 17.29 33.95
N THR A 274 -12.24 16.01 33.64
CA THR A 274 -11.30 15.15 32.91
C THR A 274 -11.23 15.51 31.41
N ILE A 275 -10.01 15.58 30.88
CA ILE A 275 -9.82 15.77 29.42
C ILE A 275 -9.89 14.40 28.74
N LYS A 276 -10.88 14.23 27.85
CA LYS A 276 -10.92 13.07 26.94
C LYS A 276 -10.23 13.47 25.63
N ASP A 277 -9.14 12.80 25.35
CA ASP A 277 -8.39 12.95 24.08
C ASP A 277 -8.22 11.60 23.40
N VAL A 278 -7.87 11.61 22.13
CA VAL A 278 -7.53 10.42 21.35
C VAL A 278 -6.03 10.44 21.05
N ASP A 279 -5.47 9.27 20.82
CA ASP A 279 -4.04 9.06 20.58
C ASP A 279 -3.61 9.29 19.12
N TYR A 280 -4.53 9.72 18.24
CA TYR A 280 -4.31 9.89 16.81
C TYR A 280 -4.75 11.26 16.29
N LEU A 281 -4.28 11.61 15.10
CA LEU A 281 -4.74 12.73 14.27
C LEU A 281 -5.26 12.19 12.94
N ILE A 282 -6.25 12.87 12.37
CA ILE A 282 -6.62 12.74 10.97
C ILE A 282 -5.93 13.86 10.21
N LEU A 283 -5.18 13.50 9.17
CA LEU A 283 -4.51 14.45 8.29
C LEU A 283 -5.14 14.42 6.92
N SER A 284 -5.17 15.56 6.24
CA SER A 284 -5.65 15.66 4.87
C SER A 284 -4.82 16.60 4.02
N LYS A 285 -4.93 16.39 2.70
CA LYS A 285 -4.35 17.24 1.65
C LYS A 285 -5.38 17.40 0.55
N VAL A 286 -5.67 18.64 0.15
CA VAL A 286 -6.58 18.96 -0.96
C VAL A 286 -5.95 18.48 -2.27
N LEU A 287 -6.74 17.79 -3.10
CA LEU A 287 -6.33 17.27 -4.42
C LEU A 287 -6.90 18.07 -5.57
N LYS A 288 -8.10 18.63 -5.40
CA LYS A 288 -8.71 19.58 -6.36
C LYS A 288 -8.13 20.97 -6.13
N LEU A 289 -7.66 21.57 -7.16
CA LEU A 289 -7.30 23.01 -7.21
C LEU A 289 -8.52 23.80 -7.66
#